data_53a32b87b0c1884971daa0b2d27391b6
#
_entry.id   53a32b87b0c1884971daa0b2d27391b6
#
_cell.length_a   1.000
_cell.length_b   1.000
_cell.length_c   1.000
_cell.angle_alpha   90.00
_cell.angle_beta   90.00
_cell.angle_gamma   90.00
#
_symmetry.space_group_name_H-M   'P 1'
#
loop_
_entity.id
_entity.type
_entity.pdbx_description
1 polymer ?
#
loop_
_entity_poly.entity_id
_entity_poly.type
_entity_poly.pdbx_seq_one_letter_code
_entity_poly.pdbx_strand_id
1 'polypeptide(L)'
;MEKKTECWRSPSLGRNMELTVYGDSGTPIIGLPTRGATCEQWEKFGMVEAITYQLEQGYNQLYCLSSVDKESFLNGQASPAQRLIRHGQYQSYLVEEVVPYIQEQNKTDFIIVAGTDLGAYHAITTALKYPKKFGKAIGMSGVYDIKHFLDGFYND
;
A
#
# COMPACT_ATOMS: atom_id res chain seq x y z
N MET A 1 -12.88 16.40 9.17
CA MET A 1 -11.93 15.29 9.04
C MET A 1 -10.52 15.84 8.83
N GLU A 2 -9.57 15.42 9.63
CA GLU A 2 -8.16 15.80 9.48
C GLU A 2 -7.55 15.13 8.23
N LYS A 3 -6.70 15.88 7.49
CA LYS A 3 -5.90 15.39 6.37
C LYS A 3 -4.46 15.86 6.55
N LYS A 4 -3.51 14.92 6.53
CA LYS A 4 -2.08 15.19 6.70
C LYS A 4 -1.29 14.44 5.64
N THR A 5 -0.31 15.09 5.02
CA THR A 5 0.63 14.43 4.11
C THR A 5 1.99 14.35 4.77
N GLU A 6 2.57 13.16 4.77
CA GLU A 6 3.90 12.87 5.27
C GLU A 6 4.80 12.45 4.13
N CYS A 7 6.07 12.80 4.25
CA CYS A 7 7.10 12.44 3.27
C CYS A 7 8.40 12.14 4.00
N TRP A 8 9.00 10.99 3.69
CA TRP A 8 10.36 10.66 4.17
C TRP A 8 11.16 9.91 3.11
N ARG A 9 12.49 9.94 3.27
CA ARG A 9 13.37 9.12 2.46
C ARG A 9 13.32 7.67 2.97
N SER A 10 12.72 6.80 2.17
CA SER A 10 12.63 5.37 2.49
C SER A 10 14.00 4.70 2.40
N PRO A 11 14.52 4.08 3.46
CA PRO A 11 15.71 3.23 3.41
C PRO A 11 15.53 2.02 2.49
N SER A 12 14.37 1.38 2.51
CA SER A 12 14.06 0.19 1.69
C SER A 12 14.05 0.52 0.19
N LEU A 13 13.56 1.71 -0.19
CA LEU A 13 13.37 2.11 -1.59
C LEU A 13 14.47 3.08 -2.09
N GLY A 14 15.25 3.70 -1.20
CA GLY A 14 16.31 4.65 -1.56
C GLY A 14 15.79 5.95 -2.17
N ARG A 15 14.52 6.29 -1.96
CA ARG A 15 13.85 7.48 -2.50
C ARG A 15 12.86 8.07 -1.51
N ASN A 16 12.41 9.29 -1.76
CA ASN A 16 11.33 9.89 -1.00
C ASN A 16 10.00 9.19 -1.34
N MET A 17 9.26 8.84 -0.29
CA MET A 17 7.93 8.28 -0.36
C MET A 17 6.96 9.17 0.37
N GLU A 18 5.79 9.35 -0.23
CA GLU A 18 4.69 10.13 0.33
C GLU A 18 3.53 9.23 0.70
N LEU A 19 2.90 9.55 1.81
CA LEU A 19 1.60 9.01 2.20
C LEU A 19 0.69 10.14 2.67
N THR A 20 -0.61 9.94 2.50
CA THR A 20 -1.63 10.86 3.02
C THR A 20 -2.47 10.13 4.05
N VAL A 21 -2.62 10.75 5.22
CA VAL A 21 -3.43 10.25 6.33
C VAL A 21 -4.75 11.03 6.36
N TYR A 22 -5.86 10.31 6.52
CA TYR A 22 -7.19 10.84 6.70
C TYR A 22 -7.78 10.31 8.01
N GLY A 23 -8.35 11.20 8.81
CA GLY A 23 -8.81 10.91 10.18
C GLY A 23 -7.68 10.97 11.20
N ASP A 24 -8.05 10.99 12.48
CA ASP A 24 -7.13 11.18 13.62
C ASP A 24 -7.06 9.98 14.56
N SER A 25 -7.96 9.02 14.42
CA SER A 25 -8.10 7.89 15.33
C SER A 25 -8.83 6.70 14.69
N GLY A 26 -8.91 5.61 15.42
CA GLY A 26 -9.62 4.39 15.02
C GLY A 26 -8.71 3.33 14.37
N THR A 27 -9.32 2.28 13.83
CA THR A 27 -8.58 1.18 13.23
C THR A 27 -7.85 1.64 11.98
N PRO A 28 -6.50 1.50 11.91
CA PRO A 28 -5.74 1.91 10.74
C PRO A 28 -6.03 1.04 9.51
N ILE A 29 -6.20 1.70 8.38
CA ILE A 29 -6.33 1.08 7.06
C ILE A 29 -5.19 1.59 6.18
N ILE A 30 -4.33 0.72 5.70
CA ILE A 30 -3.37 1.03 4.65
C ILE A 30 -4.08 0.92 3.31
N GLY A 31 -4.18 2.02 2.57
CA GLY A 31 -4.78 2.09 1.23
C GLY A 31 -3.72 2.05 0.14
N LEU A 32 -3.64 0.94 -0.61
CA LEU A 32 -2.72 0.76 -1.72
C LEU A 32 -3.44 1.08 -3.05
N PRO A 33 -2.87 1.98 -3.87
CA PRO A 33 -3.54 2.49 -5.05
C PRO A 33 -3.54 1.49 -6.22
N THR A 34 -4.24 1.82 -7.29
CA THR A 34 -4.12 1.13 -8.58
C THR A 34 -2.70 1.25 -9.14
N ARG A 35 -2.40 0.46 -10.16
CA ARG A 35 -1.08 0.40 -10.80
C ARG A 35 -0.50 1.77 -11.13
N GLY A 36 0.70 2.02 -10.66
CA GLY A 36 1.47 3.25 -10.93
C GLY A 36 0.89 4.53 -10.37
N ALA A 37 -0.14 4.48 -9.52
CA ALA A 37 -0.78 5.64 -8.94
C ALA A 37 -0.11 6.12 -7.64
N THR A 38 -0.51 7.32 -7.19
CA THR A 38 0.01 8.00 -6.00
C THR A 38 -0.98 7.90 -4.82
N CYS A 39 -0.56 8.39 -3.66
CA CYS A 39 -1.36 8.43 -2.42
C CYS A 39 -2.66 9.24 -2.55
N GLU A 40 -2.80 10.08 -3.57
CA GLU A 40 -4.02 10.86 -3.82
C GLU A 40 -5.13 10.07 -4.53
N GLN A 41 -4.82 8.89 -5.07
CA GLN A 41 -5.73 8.17 -5.96
C GLN A 41 -7.05 7.78 -5.26
N TRP A 42 -7.00 7.32 -4.03
CA TRP A 42 -8.19 6.93 -3.28
C TRP A 42 -9.15 8.11 -3.04
N GLU A 43 -8.60 9.30 -2.77
CA GLU A 43 -9.40 10.52 -2.66
C GLU A 43 -10.01 10.91 -4.02
N LYS A 44 -9.19 10.95 -5.08
CA LYS A 44 -9.64 11.32 -6.44
C LYS A 44 -10.75 10.41 -6.99
N PHE A 45 -10.76 9.14 -6.58
CA PHE A 45 -11.79 8.18 -7.00
C PHE A 45 -12.95 8.04 -6.00
N GLY A 46 -13.09 8.96 -5.03
CA GLY A 46 -14.23 9.04 -4.13
C GLY A 46 -14.21 8.02 -2.98
N MET A 47 -13.15 7.23 -2.81
CA MET A 47 -13.08 6.25 -1.71
C MET A 47 -13.04 6.95 -0.35
N VAL A 48 -12.29 8.04 -0.22
CA VAL A 48 -12.24 8.82 1.02
C VAL A 48 -13.60 9.41 1.34
N GLU A 49 -14.31 9.94 0.34
CA GLU A 49 -15.67 10.46 0.49
C GLU A 49 -16.64 9.36 0.96
N ALA A 50 -16.56 8.16 0.35
CA ALA A 50 -17.43 7.04 0.68
C ALA A 50 -17.31 6.55 2.14
N ILE A 51 -16.13 6.73 2.78
CA ILE A 51 -15.90 6.34 4.17
C ILE A 51 -15.74 7.53 5.12
N THR A 52 -16.13 8.74 4.69
CA THR A 52 -15.97 9.96 5.50
C THR A 52 -16.61 9.81 6.89
N TYR A 53 -17.81 9.22 6.97
CA TYR A 53 -18.49 8.99 8.24
C TYR A 53 -17.62 8.18 9.21
N GLN A 54 -17.03 7.07 8.74
CA GLN A 54 -16.19 6.21 9.58
C GLN A 54 -14.91 6.93 10.05
N LEU A 55 -14.35 7.79 9.20
CA LEU A 55 -13.16 8.58 9.51
C LEU A 55 -13.49 9.69 10.54
N GLU A 56 -14.61 10.41 10.36
CA GLU A 56 -15.03 11.49 11.28
C GLU A 56 -15.50 10.99 12.63
N GLN A 57 -16.06 9.77 12.70
CA GLN A 57 -16.43 9.14 13.97
C GLN A 57 -15.26 8.48 14.70
N GLY A 58 -14.05 8.51 14.12
CA GLY A 58 -12.88 7.85 14.70
C GLY A 58 -12.96 6.31 14.71
N TYR A 59 -13.78 5.71 13.84
CA TYR A 59 -13.82 4.24 13.70
C TYR A 59 -12.63 3.73 12.91
N ASN A 60 -12.19 4.52 11.94
CA ASN A 60 -11.05 4.18 11.10
C ASN A 60 -10.14 5.40 10.89
N GLN A 61 -8.87 5.10 10.64
CA GLN A 61 -7.87 6.06 10.16
C GLN A 61 -7.25 5.50 8.87
N LEU A 62 -7.26 6.27 7.78
CA LEU A 62 -6.83 5.79 6.46
C LEU A 62 -5.46 6.37 6.10
N TYR A 63 -4.54 5.49 5.72
CA TYR A 63 -3.17 5.79 5.29
C TYR A 63 -3.03 5.43 3.81
N CYS A 64 -3.22 6.40 2.92
CA CYS A 64 -3.07 6.21 1.47
C CYS A 64 -1.60 6.32 1.05
N LEU A 65 -1.08 5.30 0.40
CA LEU A 65 0.32 5.24 -0.03
C LEU A 65 0.46 5.43 -1.54
N SER A 66 1.64 5.90 -1.94
CA SER A 66 2.06 5.87 -3.34
C SER A 66 2.63 4.51 -3.72
N SER A 67 2.42 4.05 -4.97
CA SER A 67 3.03 2.84 -5.49
C SER A 67 4.42 3.09 -6.08
N VAL A 68 5.19 2.01 -6.25
CA VAL A 68 6.45 2.01 -7.02
C VAL A 68 6.35 1.14 -8.27
N ASP A 69 5.15 0.86 -8.74
CA ASP A 69 4.91 -0.06 -9.86
C ASP A 69 5.63 0.36 -11.14
N LYS A 70 5.79 1.67 -11.38
CA LYS A 70 6.56 2.22 -12.51
C LYS A 70 8.05 1.86 -12.46
N GLU A 71 8.56 1.52 -11.29
CA GLU A 71 9.94 1.08 -11.07
C GLU A 71 10.05 -0.46 -10.93
N SER A 72 8.92 -1.15 -10.77
CA SER A 72 8.80 -2.60 -10.65
C SER A 72 8.03 -3.22 -11.81
N PHE A 73 6.84 -3.75 -11.60
CA PHE A 73 6.08 -4.50 -12.61
C PHE A 73 5.81 -3.74 -13.92
N LEU A 74 5.70 -2.42 -13.89
CA LEU A 74 5.48 -1.58 -15.08
C LEU A 74 6.76 -1.07 -15.72
N ASN A 75 7.94 -1.43 -15.20
CA ASN A 75 9.21 -1.00 -15.76
C ASN A 75 9.64 -1.92 -16.91
N GLY A 76 9.24 -1.56 -18.14
CA GLY A 76 9.60 -2.31 -19.35
C GLY A 76 11.10 -2.34 -19.68
N GLN A 77 11.93 -1.49 -19.06
CA GLN A 77 13.38 -1.46 -19.25
C GLN A 77 14.13 -2.38 -18.27
N ALA A 78 13.49 -2.75 -17.15
CA ALA A 78 14.07 -3.65 -16.16
C ALA A 78 13.83 -5.11 -16.54
N SER A 79 14.79 -5.99 -16.21
CA SER A 79 14.58 -7.43 -16.32
C SER A 79 13.49 -7.91 -15.36
N PRO A 80 12.81 -9.04 -15.62
CA PRO A 80 11.84 -9.61 -14.70
C PRO A 80 12.37 -9.78 -13.26
N ALA A 81 13.62 -10.23 -13.12
CA ALA A 81 14.27 -10.36 -11.82
C ALA A 81 14.40 -9.01 -11.09
N GLN A 82 14.79 -7.96 -11.80
CA GLN A 82 14.88 -6.60 -11.22
C GLN A 82 13.51 -6.07 -10.81
N ARG A 83 12.45 -6.33 -11.60
CA ARG A 83 11.07 -5.97 -11.26
C ARG A 83 10.62 -6.64 -9.95
N LEU A 84 10.94 -7.94 -9.78
CA LEU A 84 10.64 -8.69 -8.55
C LEU A 84 11.43 -8.19 -7.34
N ILE A 85 12.71 -7.86 -7.52
CA ILE A 85 13.53 -7.25 -6.46
C ILE A 85 12.90 -5.93 -6.00
N ARG A 86 12.52 -5.07 -6.93
CA ARG A 86 11.89 -3.78 -6.61
C ARG A 86 10.55 -3.94 -5.91
N HIS A 87 9.74 -4.91 -6.34
CA HIS A 87 8.51 -5.29 -5.64
C HIS A 87 8.79 -5.75 -4.20
N GLY A 88 9.81 -6.58 -3.99
CA GLY A 88 10.24 -7.00 -2.65
C GLY A 88 10.65 -5.83 -1.74
N GLN A 89 11.35 -4.85 -2.30
CA GLN A 89 11.71 -3.61 -1.58
C GLN A 89 10.46 -2.80 -1.18
N TYR A 90 9.42 -2.79 -2.02
CA TYR A 90 8.14 -2.16 -1.68
C TYR A 90 7.44 -2.89 -0.53
N GLN A 91 7.48 -4.21 -0.50
CA GLN A 91 6.97 -4.98 0.66
C GLN A 91 7.76 -4.67 1.93
N SER A 92 9.10 -4.56 1.86
CA SER A 92 9.92 -4.13 3.00
C SER A 92 9.54 -2.73 3.47
N TYR A 93 9.35 -1.78 2.55
CA TYR A 93 8.85 -0.44 2.90
C TYR A 93 7.53 -0.49 3.67
N LEU A 94 6.56 -1.29 3.22
CA LEU A 94 5.28 -1.44 3.91
C LEU A 94 5.45 -1.98 5.35
N VAL A 95 6.28 -3.02 5.51
CA VAL A 95 6.38 -3.78 6.77
C VAL A 95 7.36 -3.16 7.75
N GLU A 96 8.46 -2.59 7.27
CA GLU A 96 9.57 -2.11 8.10
C GLU A 96 9.52 -0.60 8.35
N GLU A 97 8.74 0.15 7.56
CA GLU A 97 8.64 1.60 7.69
C GLU A 97 7.19 2.05 7.96
N VAL A 98 6.23 1.70 7.09
CA VAL A 98 4.85 2.16 7.21
C VAL A 98 4.14 1.56 8.42
N VAL A 99 4.25 0.25 8.64
CA VAL A 99 3.63 -0.42 9.80
C VAL A 99 4.15 0.15 11.12
N PRO A 100 5.48 0.28 11.37
CA PRO A 100 5.99 0.92 12.56
C PRO A 100 5.52 2.37 12.72
N TYR A 101 5.54 3.17 11.65
CA TYR A 101 5.03 4.54 11.67
C TYR A 101 3.56 4.59 12.15
N ILE A 102 2.70 3.72 11.60
CA ILE A 102 1.29 3.63 12.02
C ILE A 102 1.19 3.24 13.50
N GLN A 103 1.96 2.27 13.96
CA GLN A 103 1.94 1.80 15.36
C GLN A 103 2.36 2.90 16.35
N GLU A 104 3.32 3.76 15.97
CA GLU A 104 3.71 4.91 16.78
C GLU A 104 2.58 5.94 16.90
N GLN A 105 1.84 6.20 15.80
CA GLN A 105 0.77 7.18 15.78
C GLN A 105 -0.52 6.65 16.43
N ASN A 106 -0.89 5.41 16.19
CA ASN A 106 -2.20 4.85 16.53
C ASN A 106 -2.17 3.89 17.73
N LYS A 107 -0.98 3.39 18.12
CA LYS A 107 -0.75 2.47 19.25
C LYS A 107 -1.59 1.18 19.18
N THR A 108 -1.81 0.65 17.99
CA THR A 108 -2.53 -0.60 17.74
C THR A 108 -1.71 -1.57 16.92
N ASP A 109 -1.85 -2.87 17.20
CA ASP A 109 -1.27 -3.95 16.39
C ASP A 109 -2.23 -4.46 15.31
N PHE A 110 -3.50 -4.05 15.37
CA PHE A 110 -4.49 -4.46 14.36
C PHE A 110 -4.54 -3.47 13.21
N ILE A 111 -3.91 -3.83 12.11
CA ILE A 111 -3.85 -3.02 10.89
C ILE A 111 -4.57 -3.75 9.76
N ILE A 112 -5.43 -3.04 9.04
CA ILE A 112 -6.06 -3.51 7.81
C ILE A 112 -5.21 -3.04 6.63
N VAL A 113 -4.88 -3.94 5.70
CA VAL A 113 -4.28 -3.55 4.42
C VAL A 113 -5.30 -3.77 3.31
N ALA A 114 -5.57 -2.73 2.55
CA ALA A 114 -6.54 -2.74 1.46
C ALA A 114 -5.91 -2.22 0.17
N GLY A 115 -6.35 -2.71 -0.98
CA GLY A 115 -5.83 -2.25 -2.25
C GLY A 115 -6.77 -2.48 -3.41
N THR A 116 -6.52 -1.76 -4.51
CA THR A 116 -7.28 -1.83 -5.76
C THR A 116 -6.36 -2.21 -6.91
N ASP A 117 -6.84 -3.03 -7.86
CA ASP A 117 -6.10 -3.48 -9.04
C ASP A 117 -4.75 -4.13 -8.65
N LEU A 118 -3.60 -3.59 -9.03
CA LEU A 118 -2.28 -4.07 -8.62
C LEU A 118 -2.02 -3.80 -7.12
N GLY A 119 -2.62 -2.75 -6.55
CA GLY A 119 -2.61 -2.52 -5.11
C GLY A 119 -3.29 -3.64 -4.31
N ALA A 120 -4.32 -4.29 -4.87
CA ALA A 120 -4.92 -5.48 -4.26
C ALA A 120 -3.95 -6.66 -4.25
N TYR A 121 -3.18 -6.87 -5.31
CA TYR A 121 -2.10 -7.85 -5.33
C TYR A 121 -1.08 -7.58 -4.21
N HIS A 122 -0.62 -6.33 -4.09
CA HIS A 122 0.32 -5.93 -3.03
C HIS A 122 -0.27 -6.17 -1.63
N ALA A 123 -1.53 -5.80 -1.41
CA ALA A 123 -2.20 -5.98 -0.12
C ALA A 123 -2.27 -7.46 0.29
N ILE A 124 -2.78 -8.31 -0.60
CA ILE A 124 -2.97 -9.73 -0.32
C ILE A 124 -1.64 -10.45 -0.16
N THR A 125 -0.69 -10.26 -1.09
CA THR A 125 0.61 -10.96 -1.04
C THR A 125 1.45 -10.53 0.15
N THR A 126 1.41 -9.24 0.53
CA THR A 126 2.12 -8.75 1.71
C THR A 126 1.51 -9.31 2.99
N ALA A 127 0.17 -9.34 3.11
CA ALA A 127 -0.50 -9.92 4.28
C ALA A 127 -0.24 -11.42 4.42
N LEU A 128 -0.23 -12.17 3.31
CA LEU A 128 0.10 -13.60 3.33
C LEU A 128 1.56 -13.87 3.70
N LYS A 129 2.48 -13.03 3.22
CA LYS A 129 3.91 -13.15 3.53
C LYS A 129 4.24 -12.74 4.97
N TYR A 130 3.50 -11.78 5.52
CA TYR A 130 3.73 -11.23 6.85
C TYR A 130 2.46 -11.28 7.72
N PRO A 131 1.89 -12.47 7.99
CA PRO A 131 0.56 -12.63 8.60
C PRO A 131 0.47 -12.09 10.05
N LYS A 132 1.61 -11.87 10.71
CA LYS A 132 1.64 -11.28 12.06
C LYS A 132 1.56 -9.74 12.05
N LYS A 133 1.67 -9.11 10.87
CA LYS A 133 1.68 -7.64 10.74
C LYS A 133 0.31 -7.06 10.41
N PHE A 134 -0.60 -7.87 9.90
CA PHE A 134 -1.90 -7.42 9.43
C PHE A 134 -3.03 -8.26 10.03
N GLY A 135 -4.03 -7.59 10.60
CA GLY A 135 -5.22 -8.24 11.12
C GLY A 135 -6.24 -8.62 10.04
N LYS A 136 -6.23 -7.89 8.91
CA LYS A 136 -7.13 -8.12 7.77
C LYS A 136 -6.51 -7.62 6.48
N ALA A 137 -6.82 -8.30 5.37
CA ALA A 137 -6.50 -7.86 4.02
C ALA A 137 -7.75 -7.75 3.16
N ILE A 138 -7.84 -6.72 2.32
CA ILE A 138 -8.97 -6.46 1.41
C ILE A 138 -8.42 -6.20 0.01
N GLY A 139 -8.81 -7.04 -0.94
CA GLY A 139 -8.48 -6.86 -2.36
C GLY A 139 -9.72 -6.47 -3.16
N MET A 140 -9.67 -5.33 -3.85
CA MET A 140 -10.75 -4.82 -4.68
C MET A 140 -10.33 -4.84 -6.15
N SER A 141 -11.08 -5.58 -6.99
CA SER A 141 -10.79 -5.71 -8.43
C SER A 141 -9.31 -6.07 -8.70
N GLY A 142 -8.79 -7.04 -7.97
CA GLY A 142 -7.37 -7.35 -7.95
C GLY A 142 -6.86 -8.08 -9.20
N VAL A 143 -5.65 -7.75 -9.60
CA VAL A 143 -4.86 -8.50 -10.58
C VAL A 143 -3.93 -9.42 -9.80
N TYR A 144 -4.25 -10.71 -9.75
CA TYR A 144 -3.49 -11.69 -8.95
C TYR A 144 -2.57 -12.58 -9.77
N ASP A 145 -2.71 -12.61 -11.09
CA ASP A 145 -1.75 -13.24 -12.00
C ASP A 145 -0.80 -12.20 -12.58
N ILE A 146 0.46 -12.27 -12.15
CA ILE A 146 1.52 -11.33 -12.57
C ILE A 146 2.39 -11.84 -13.72
N LYS A 147 2.04 -12.99 -14.32
CA LYS A 147 2.85 -13.61 -15.41
C LYS A 147 3.13 -12.63 -16.56
N HIS A 148 2.12 -11.84 -16.95
CA HIS A 148 2.26 -10.87 -18.04
C HIS A 148 3.18 -9.67 -17.71
N PHE A 149 3.45 -9.41 -16.42
CA PHE A 149 4.44 -8.41 -16.00
C PHE A 149 5.87 -8.96 -15.94
N LEU A 150 6.05 -10.25 -16.14
CA LEU A 150 7.33 -10.94 -15.99
C LEU A 150 7.85 -11.51 -17.31
N ASP A 151 7.27 -11.14 -18.46
CA ASP A 151 7.70 -11.51 -19.81
C ASP A 151 7.93 -13.04 -19.96
N GLY A 152 7.11 -13.84 -19.30
CA GLY A 152 7.23 -15.30 -19.28
C GLY A 152 8.30 -15.86 -18.32
N PHE A 153 8.99 -15.01 -17.58
CA PHE A 153 9.85 -15.42 -16.46
C PHE A 153 8.98 -15.81 -15.26
N TYR A 154 8.69 -17.08 -15.16
CA TYR A 154 7.87 -17.64 -14.09
C TYR A 154 8.45 -18.99 -13.68
N ASN A 155 8.81 -19.15 -12.42
CA ASN A 155 9.16 -20.43 -11.82
C ASN A 155 7.90 -20.99 -11.13
N ASP A 156 7.47 -22.16 -11.54
CA ASP A 156 6.42 -22.93 -10.89
C ASP A 156 6.83 -23.34 -9.47
#